data_6c6e64db8df97ab9ea76c00ef10d4681
#
_entry.id   6c6e64db8df97ab9ea76c00ef10d4681
#
_cell.length_a   1.000
_cell.length_b   1.000
_cell.length_c   1.000
_cell.angle_alpha   90.00
_cell.angle_beta   90.00
_cell.angle_gamma   90.00
#
_symmetry.space_group_name_H-M   'P 1'
#
loop_
_entity.id
_entity.type
_entity.pdbx_description
1 polymer ?
#
loop_
_entity_poly.entity_id
_entity_poly.type
_entity_poly.pdbx_seq_one_letter_code
_entity_poly.pdbx_strand_id
1 'polypeptide(L)'
;MKKIAIATATRAEYGILHPLIVRLMEEKEFDVQLLVTGTHLEERFGYTVKEIEKDGIPIARKIPILTEDNSPYGISVTIAQAITGFADYFKSEQLDLFLVLGDRTEILGMCAAALNEHIPIAHLHGGELTEAPWMTVSGMR
;
A
#
# COMPACT_ATOMS: atom_id res chain seq x y z
N MET A 1 8.88 -11.84 -15.80
CA MET A 1 7.76 -11.02 -15.33
C MET A 1 8.12 -10.34 -14.02
N LYS A 2 7.90 -9.05 -13.92
CA LYS A 2 8.18 -8.29 -12.70
C LYS A 2 6.94 -8.27 -11.82
N LYS A 3 7.12 -8.56 -10.54
CA LYS A 3 6.02 -8.56 -9.58
C LYS A 3 6.02 -7.25 -8.79
N ILE A 4 4.91 -6.51 -8.91
CA ILE A 4 4.75 -5.20 -8.28
C ILE A 4 3.59 -5.27 -7.30
N ALA A 5 3.84 -4.91 -6.04
CA ALA A 5 2.77 -4.76 -5.06
C ALA A 5 2.41 -3.29 -4.95
N ILE A 6 1.12 -3.00 -4.90
CA ILE A 6 0.60 -1.64 -4.76
C ILE A 6 -0.33 -1.64 -3.57
N ALA A 7 -0.10 -0.74 -2.60
CA ALA A 7 -0.95 -0.61 -1.43
C ALA A 7 -1.91 0.56 -1.59
N THR A 8 -3.16 0.35 -1.19
CA THR A 8 -4.14 1.41 -1.13
C THR A 8 -4.86 1.34 0.22
N ALA A 9 -4.88 2.45 0.94
CA ALA A 9 -5.43 2.52 2.29
C ALA A 9 -6.69 3.38 2.38
N THR A 10 -6.97 4.22 1.39
CA THR A 10 -8.15 5.07 1.40
C THR A 10 -8.76 5.15 0.00
N ARG A 11 -10.04 5.51 -0.03
CA ARG A 11 -10.74 5.68 -1.29
C ARG A 11 -10.10 6.77 -2.16
N ALA A 12 -9.62 7.86 -1.53
CA ALA A 12 -8.98 8.93 -2.26
C ALA A 12 -7.69 8.46 -2.93
N GLU A 13 -6.88 7.66 -2.22
CA GLU A 13 -5.67 7.08 -2.80
C GLU A 13 -6.01 6.17 -3.96
N TYR A 14 -7.01 5.33 -3.78
CA TYR A 14 -7.42 4.40 -4.83
C TYR A 14 -7.85 5.16 -6.09
N GLY A 15 -8.59 6.26 -5.94
CA GLY A 15 -9.00 7.07 -7.09
C GLY A 15 -7.82 7.60 -7.88
N ILE A 16 -6.76 7.99 -7.19
CA ILE A 16 -5.54 8.47 -7.84
C ILE A 16 -4.77 7.31 -8.48
N LEU A 17 -4.69 6.18 -7.77
CA LEU A 17 -3.92 5.02 -8.22
C LEU A 17 -4.60 4.22 -9.32
N HIS A 18 -5.92 4.31 -9.43
CA HIS A 18 -6.69 3.44 -10.33
C HIS A 18 -6.19 3.46 -11.79
N PRO A 19 -5.94 4.61 -12.41
CA PRO A 19 -5.42 4.61 -13.78
C PRO A 19 -4.08 3.90 -13.90
N LEU A 20 -3.21 4.08 -12.91
CA LEU A 20 -1.90 3.42 -12.90
C LEU A 20 -2.04 1.92 -12.73
N ILE A 21 -2.92 1.48 -11.83
CA ILE A 21 -3.17 0.06 -11.61
C ILE A 21 -3.65 -0.59 -12.90
N VAL A 22 -4.64 0.00 -13.56
CA VAL A 22 -5.18 -0.53 -14.80
C VAL A 22 -4.10 -0.59 -15.87
N ARG A 23 -3.31 0.48 -16.00
CA ARG A 23 -2.27 0.54 -17.00
C ARG A 23 -1.19 -0.52 -16.79
N LEU A 24 -0.79 -0.74 -15.55
CA LEU A 24 0.20 -1.77 -15.24
C LEU A 24 -0.35 -3.17 -15.46
N MET A 25 -1.62 -3.39 -15.16
CA MET A 25 -2.25 -4.69 -15.38
C MET A 25 -2.40 -5.04 -16.86
N GLU A 26 -2.45 -4.04 -17.72
CA GLU A 26 -2.51 -4.26 -19.17
C GLU A 26 -1.16 -4.70 -19.74
N GLU A 27 -0.07 -4.45 -19.04
CA GLU A 27 1.26 -4.83 -19.49
C GLU A 27 1.58 -6.25 -19.09
N LYS A 28 1.92 -7.09 -20.07
CA LYS A 28 2.23 -8.50 -19.81
C LYS A 28 3.50 -8.70 -19.01
N GLU A 29 4.32 -7.67 -18.91
CA GLU A 29 5.60 -7.72 -18.21
C GLU A 29 5.43 -7.66 -16.70
N PHE A 30 4.26 -7.24 -16.21
CA PHE A 30 4.04 -7.01 -14.80
C PHE A 30 2.97 -7.92 -14.23
N ASP A 31 3.27 -8.46 -13.04
CA ASP A 31 2.31 -9.16 -12.20
C ASP A 31 1.97 -8.20 -11.07
N VAL A 32 0.79 -7.59 -11.13
CA VAL A 32 0.38 -6.57 -10.17
C VAL A 32 -0.38 -7.20 -9.02
N GLN A 33 0.11 -6.96 -7.80
CA GLN A 33 -0.49 -7.46 -6.57
C GLN A 33 -1.09 -6.29 -5.80
N LEU A 34 -2.40 -6.14 -5.82
CA LEU A 34 -3.05 -5.06 -5.10
C LEU A 34 -3.29 -5.45 -3.65
N LEU A 35 -2.78 -4.64 -2.73
CA LEU A 35 -2.93 -4.84 -1.29
C LEU A 35 -3.88 -3.79 -0.76
N VAL A 36 -5.00 -4.22 -0.22
CA VAL A 36 -6.05 -3.32 0.28
C VAL A 36 -6.00 -3.28 1.79
N THR A 37 -5.97 -2.09 2.37
CA THR A 37 -5.79 -1.92 3.80
C THR A 37 -6.52 -0.67 4.30
N GLY A 38 -6.34 -0.33 5.56
CA GLY A 38 -6.80 0.92 6.12
C GLY A 38 -8.31 1.09 6.09
N THR A 39 -8.75 2.29 5.72
CA THR A 39 -10.17 2.63 5.78
C THR A 39 -11.01 1.86 4.76
N HIS A 40 -10.41 1.31 3.72
CA HIS A 40 -11.15 0.46 2.77
C HIS A 40 -11.84 -0.71 3.46
N LEU A 41 -11.26 -1.22 4.55
CA LEU A 41 -11.74 -2.41 5.22
C LEU A 41 -12.62 -2.12 6.44
N GLU A 42 -12.97 -0.84 6.67
CA GLU A 42 -13.73 -0.42 7.82
C GLU A 42 -15.12 0.05 7.44
N GLU A 43 -16.13 -0.53 8.05
CA GLU A 43 -17.52 -0.15 7.75
C GLU A 43 -17.82 1.29 8.15
N ARG A 44 -17.20 1.79 9.21
CA ARG A 44 -17.38 3.18 9.66
C ARG A 44 -16.89 4.19 8.63
N PHE A 45 -16.09 3.75 7.65
CA PHE A 45 -15.63 4.58 6.54
C PHE A 45 -16.23 4.14 5.21
N GLY A 46 -17.34 3.38 5.25
CA GLY A 46 -18.08 3.00 4.05
C GLY A 46 -17.64 1.69 3.41
N TYR A 47 -16.67 0.99 3.99
CA TYR A 47 -16.17 -0.30 3.48
C TYR A 47 -15.87 -0.22 1.99
N THR A 48 -15.06 0.75 1.61
CA THR A 48 -14.85 1.11 0.21
C THR A 48 -14.11 0.06 -0.62
N VAL A 49 -13.64 -1.03 0.00
CA VAL A 49 -13.11 -2.16 -0.76
C VAL A 49 -14.14 -2.68 -1.77
N LYS A 50 -15.42 -2.48 -1.51
CA LYS A 50 -16.49 -2.87 -2.46
C LYS A 50 -16.33 -2.17 -3.81
N GLU A 51 -15.83 -0.93 -3.83
CA GLU A 51 -15.65 -0.20 -5.07
C GLU A 51 -14.52 -0.82 -5.90
N ILE A 52 -13.48 -1.30 -5.23
CA ILE A 52 -12.38 -1.98 -5.89
C ILE A 52 -12.86 -3.29 -6.50
N GLU A 53 -13.65 -4.03 -5.72
CA GLU A 53 -14.23 -5.30 -6.19
C GLU A 53 -15.16 -5.07 -7.38
N LYS A 54 -15.95 -4.00 -7.32
CA LYS A 54 -16.88 -3.65 -8.40
C LYS A 54 -16.13 -3.30 -9.69
N ASP A 55 -14.96 -2.70 -9.58
CA ASP A 55 -14.12 -2.38 -10.73
C ASP A 55 -13.48 -3.63 -11.34
N GLY A 56 -13.65 -4.78 -10.70
CA GLY A 56 -13.12 -6.04 -11.23
C GLY A 56 -11.63 -6.22 -11.04
N ILE A 57 -11.01 -5.43 -10.17
CA ILE A 57 -9.57 -5.53 -9.93
C ILE A 57 -9.30 -6.62 -8.91
N PRO A 58 -8.48 -7.62 -9.25
CA PRO A 58 -8.14 -8.68 -8.30
C PRO A 58 -7.38 -8.12 -7.10
N ILE A 59 -7.76 -8.54 -5.91
CA ILE A 59 -7.12 -8.14 -4.67
C ILE A 59 -6.24 -9.28 -4.19
N ALA A 60 -4.93 -9.03 -4.08
CA ALA A 60 -3.99 -10.05 -3.65
C ALA A 60 -4.14 -10.35 -2.16
N ARG A 61 -4.34 -9.32 -1.35
CA ARG A 61 -4.55 -9.49 0.08
C ARG A 61 -5.27 -8.29 0.67
N LYS A 62 -6.15 -8.55 1.63
CA LYS A 62 -6.76 -7.52 2.48
C LYS A 62 -6.02 -7.55 3.81
N ILE A 63 -5.45 -6.43 4.21
CA ILE A 63 -4.60 -6.33 5.40
C ILE A 63 -5.21 -5.32 6.36
N PRO A 64 -5.97 -5.77 7.37
CA PRO A 64 -6.54 -4.84 8.35
C PRO A 64 -5.47 -4.33 9.29
N ILE A 65 -5.43 -3.01 9.51
CA ILE A 65 -4.42 -2.38 10.35
C ILE A 65 -4.99 -1.38 11.33
N LEU A 66 -6.24 -0.94 11.13
CA LEU A 66 -6.79 0.14 11.95
C LEU A 66 -7.32 -0.35 13.29
N THR A 67 -7.24 0.53 14.27
CA THR A 67 -7.87 0.36 15.57
C THR A 67 -8.89 1.49 15.73
N GLU A 68 -9.81 1.35 16.69
CA GLU A 68 -10.80 2.38 16.97
C GLU A 68 -10.22 3.52 17.83
N ASP A 69 -9.03 3.34 18.35
CA ASP A 69 -8.37 4.33 19.20
C ASP A 69 -7.65 5.36 18.33
N ASN A 70 -8.12 6.60 18.37
CA ASN A 70 -7.56 7.69 17.59
C ASN A 70 -6.51 8.50 18.36
N SER A 71 -6.15 8.03 19.57
CA SER A 71 -5.09 8.68 20.35
C SER A 71 -3.72 8.45 19.71
N PRO A 72 -2.69 9.16 20.15
CA PRO A 72 -1.33 8.88 19.66
C PRO A 72 -0.94 7.42 19.88
N TYR A 73 -1.37 6.80 20.96
CA TYR A 73 -1.12 5.38 21.19
C TYR A 73 -1.80 4.52 20.12
N GLY A 74 -3.06 4.82 19.80
CA GLY A 74 -3.79 4.09 18.76
C GLY A 74 -3.15 4.24 17.39
N ILE A 75 -2.64 5.43 17.08
CA ILE A 75 -1.91 5.64 15.82
C ILE A 75 -0.64 4.77 15.80
N SER A 76 0.07 4.68 16.92
CA SER A 76 1.24 3.83 17.03
C SER A 76 0.88 2.36 16.85
N VAL A 77 -0.25 1.92 17.39
CA VAL A 77 -0.74 0.55 17.20
C VAL A 77 -1.04 0.29 15.73
N THR A 78 -1.64 1.25 15.04
CA THR A 78 -1.92 1.11 13.60
C THR A 78 -0.63 0.95 12.81
N ILE A 79 0.39 1.75 13.12
CA ILE A 79 1.69 1.61 12.46
C ILE A 79 2.28 0.22 12.72
N ALA A 80 2.20 -0.24 13.97
CA ALA A 80 2.71 -1.57 14.33
C ALA A 80 1.96 -2.68 13.59
N GLN A 81 0.64 -2.56 13.47
CA GLN A 81 -0.17 -3.52 12.73
C GLN A 81 0.13 -3.48 11.24
N ALA A 82 0.44 -2.31 10.70
CA ALA A 82 0.87 -2.20 9.31
C ALA A 82 2.21 -2.93 9.10
N ILE A 83 3.16 -2.77 10.03
CA ILE A 83 4.43 -3.46 9.94
C ILE A 83 4.21 -4.97 9.90
N THR A 84 3.48 -5.50 10.90
CA THR A 84 3.31 -6.95 11.00
C THR A 84 2.44 -7.52 9.88
N GLY A 85 1.38 -6.81 9.50
CA GLY A 85 0.49 -7.28 8.45
C GLY A 85 1.16 -7.31 7.08
N PHE A 86 1.89 -6.26 6.75
CA PHE A 86 2.60 -6.22 5.47
C PHE A 86 3.82 -7.15 5.48
N ALA A 87 4.51 -7.26 6.61
CA ALA A 87 5.61 -8.21 6.74
C ALA A 87 5.15 -9.65 6.52
N ASP A 88 3.97 -9.99 7.04
CA ASP A 88 3.40 -11.32 6.85
C ASP A 88 3.18 -11.63 5.37
N TYR A 89 2.70 -10.64 4.62
CA TYR A 89 2.54 -10.80 3.18
C TYR A 89 3.88 -10.88 2.47
N PHE A 90 4.79 -9.95 2.78
CA PHE A 90 6.06 -9.85 2.07
C PHE A 90 6.97 -11.06 2.29
N LYS A 91 6.89 -11.71 3.44
CA LYS A 91 7.79 -12.84 3.74
C LYS A 91 7.62 -14.02 2.79
N SER A 92 6.45 -14.14 2.18
CA SER A 92 6.13 -15.26 1.29
C SER A 92 6.10 -14.84 -0.18
N GLU A 93 6.42 -13.59 -0.49
CA GLU A 93 6.36 -13.06 -1.85
C GLU A 93 7.72 -12.52 -2.27
N GLN A 94 8.09 -12.78 -3.51
CA GLN A 94 9.31 -12.20 -4.08
C GLN A 94 8.92 -11.04 -4.97
N LEU A 95 8.91 -9.85 -4.38
CA LEU A 95 8.46 -8.64 -5.06
C LEU A 95 9.65 -7.88 -5.63
N ASP A 96 9.46 -7.34 -6.81
CA ASP A 96 10.48 -6.50 -7.46
C ASP A 96 10.30 -5.04 -7.09
N LEU A 97 9.09 -4.65 -6.68
CA LEU A 97 8.81 -3.26 -6.34
C LEU A 97 7.57 -3.19 -5.44
N PHE A 98 7.60 -2.30 -4.46
CA PHE A 98 6.44 -1.97 -3.65
C PHE A 98 6.11 -0.50 -3.87
N LEU A 99 4.90 -0.22 -4.32
CA LEU A 99 4.47 1.13 -4.67
C LEU A 99 3.43 1.62 -3.68
N VAL A 100 3.65 2.81 -3.13
CA VAL A 100 2.72 3.46 -2.18
C VAL A 100 2.48 4.90 -2.60
N LEU A 101 1.32 5.41 -2.20
CA LEU A 101 0.92 6.78 -2.47
C LEU A 101 0.60 7.50 -1.18
N GLY A 102 1.03 8.76 -1.07
CA GLY A 102 0.64 9.63 0.03
C GLY A 102 1.62 9.65 1.17
N ASP A 103 1.21 10.29 2.26
CA ASP A 103 2.06 10.54 3.41
C ASP A 103 1.39 10.22 4.74
N ARG A 104 0.39 9.37 4.74
CA ARG A 104 -0.29 8.97 5.97
C ARG A 104 0.63 8.11 6.83
N THR A 105 0.36 8.12 8.14
CA THR A 105 1.22 7.46 9.12
C THR A 105 1.36 5.95 8.88
N GLU A 106 0.30 5.30 8.41
CA GLU A 106 0.36 3.85 8.16
C GLU A 106 1.37 3.48 7.08
N ILE A 107 1.70 4.41 6.17
CA ILE A 107 2.69 4.16 5.13
C ILE A 107 4.07 3.94 5.73
N LEU A 108 4.37 4.60 6.84
CA LEU A 108 5.63 4.38 7.55
C LEU A 108 5.79 2.91 7.92
N GLY A 109 4.73 2.30 8.44
CA GLY A 109 4.77 0.88 8.80
C GLY A 109 4.92 -0.02 7.58
N MET A 110 4.20 0.27 6.51
CA MET A 110 4.31 -0.51 5.27
C MET A 110 5.72 -0.46 4.71
N CYS A 111 6.32 0.73 4.68
CA CYS A 111 7.66 0.90 4.16
C CYS A 111 8.71 0.23 5.04
N ALA A 112 8.53 0.27 6.36
CA ALA A 112 9.44 -0.43 7.27
C ALA A 112 9.46 -1.93 6.97
N ALA A 113 8.28 -2.52 6.76
CA ALA A 113 8.20 -3.94 6.43
C ALA A 113 8.89 -4.25 5.09
N ALA A 114 8.69 -3.40 4.09
CA ALA A 114 9.31 -3.60 2.78
C ALA A 114 10.83 -3.47 2.86
N LEU A 115 11.32 -2.49 3.63
CA LEU A 115 12.76 -2.29 3.80
C LEU A 115 13.42 -3.51 4.45
N ASN A 116 12.75 -4.10 5.44
CA ASN A 116 13.28 -5.28 6.12
C ASN A 116 13.42 -6.46 5.16
N GLU A 117 12.58 -6.54 4.14
CA GLU A 117 12.63 -7.60 3.13
C GLU A 117 13.46 -7.19 1.92
N HIS A 118 14.13 -6.02 1.97
CA HIS A 118 14.95 -5.51 0.88
C HIS A 118 14.16 -5.31 -0.42
N ILE A 119 12.87 -4.94 -0.30
CA ILE A 119 12.04 -4.67 -1.45
C ILE A 119 12.16 -3.19 -1.80
N PRO A 120 12.54 -2.84 -3.05
CA PRO A 120 12.58 -1.44 -3.45
C PRO A 120 11.20 -0.78 -3.34
N ILE A 121 11.18 0.46 -2.89
CA ILE A 121 9.93 1.19 -2.67
C ILE A 121 9.85 2.37 -3.63
N ALA A 122 8.73 2.45 -4.35
CA ALA A 122 8.39 3.64 -5.14
C ALA A 122 7.32 4.39 -4.37
N HIS A 123 7.63 5.60 -3.95
CA HIS A 123 6.70 6.44 -3.21
C HIS A 123 6.17 7.54 -4.12
N LEU A 124 4.86 7.54 -4.33
CA LEU A 124 4.16 8.58 -5.08
C LEU A 124 3.51 9.54 -4.09
N HIS A 125 3.54 10.83 -4.40
CA HIS A 125 3.04 11.84 -3.46
C HIS A 125 2.10 12.79 -4.19
N GLY A 126 0.86 12.32 -4.46
CA GLY A 126 -0.20 13.15 -5.01
C GLY A 126 0.14 13.92 -6.28
N GLY A 127 1.11 13.44 -7.06
CA GLY A 127 1.57 14.14 -8.25
C GLY A 127 2.73 15.08 -8.00
N GLU A 128 3.17 15.25 -6.77
CA GLU A 128 4.31 16.07 -6.41
C GLU A 128 5.51 15.21 -6.07
N LEU A 129 6.70 15.75 -6.33
CA LEU A 129 7.92 15.08 -5.93
C LEU A 129 8.28 15.49 -4.50
N THR A 130 8.56 14.48 -3.68
CA THR A 130 8.99 14.71 -2.30
C THR A 130 10.49 14.56 -2.24
N GLU A 131 11.14 15.55 -1.63
CA GLU A 131 12.60 15.56 -1.48
C GLU A 131 13.09 14.85 -0.22
N ALA A 132 12.20 14.35 0.62
CA ALA A 132 12.59 13.64 1.83
C ALA A 132 13.29 12.33 1.44
N PRO A 133 14.59 12.15 1.78
CA PRO A 133 15.35 11.01 1.29
C PRO A 133 14.78 9.65 1.68
N TRP A 134 14.17 9.56 2.86
CA TRP A 134 13.61 8.30 3.34
C TRP A 134 12.26 7.97 2.70
N MET A 135 11.68 8.92 1.94
CA MET A 135 10.41 8.74 1.26
C MET A 135 10.54 8.68 -0.25
N THR A 136 11.73 8.79 -0.79
CA THR A 136 11.94 8.64 -2.23
C THR A 136 12.08 7.16 -2.57
N VAL A 137 12.33 6.84 -3.84
CA VAL A 137 12.43 5.46 -4.26
C VAL A 137 13.62 4.81 -3.55
N SER A 138 13.33 3.86 -2.68
CA SER A 138 14.34 3.16 -1.90
C SER A 138 14.95 2.04 -2.73
N GLY A 139 16.25 1.84 -2.56
CA GLY A 139 16.96 0.81 -3.33
C GLY A 139 17.44 1.27 -4.69
N MET A 140 17.15 2.48 -5.07
CA MET A 140 17.57 3.07 -6.32
C MET A 140 18.63 4.15 -6.15
N ARG A 141 19.15 4.26 -4.97
CA ARG A 141 20.17 5.27 -4.66
C ARG A 141 21.55 4.69 -4.68
#